data_68f664449dd2e332d08afb4b1eb7d643
#
_entry.id   68f664449dd2e332d08afb4b1eb7d643
#
_cell.length_a   1.000
_cell.length_b   1.000
_cell.length_c   1.000
_cell.angle_alpha   90.00
_cell.angle_beta   90.00
_cell.angle_gamma   90.00
#
_symmetry.space_group_name_H-M   'P 1'
#
loop_
_entity.id
_entity.type
_entity.pdbx_description
1 polymer ?
#
loop_
_entity_poly.entity_id
_entity_poly.type
_entity_poly.pdbx_seq_one_letter_code
_entity_poly.pdbx_strand_id
1 'polypeptide(L)'
;MKKVRAAIVGYGNIGHYVLEALQAAPDFEIAGVVRRAGAENKPEELANYAVVKDIKELGEVDVAILCTPTRSVEKYAKEYLAMGINTVDSFDIHTGIVDLRRTLNATAKKHKAVSIISAGWDPGSDSIVRTMLEAIAPKGITYTNFGPGMSMGHTVAVKAIDGVKAALSMTIPTGTGIHRRMVYIELKDGYKFEEVAAAIKADPYFVNDETHVKLVPSVDALLDMGHGVNLTRKGVSGKTQNQLFEFNMPVSYTHLTLPTNS
;
A
#
# COMPACT_ATOMS: atom_id res chain seq x y z
N MET A 1 7.49 23.86 20.70
CA MET A 1 6.54 23.99 19.56
C MET A 1 5.26 23.24 19.88
N LYS A 2 4.09 23.68 19.40
CA LYS A 2 2.83 22.89 19.51
C LYS A 2 3.05 21.60 18.71
N LYS A 3 2.72 20.45 19.29
CA LYS A 3 2.77 19.17 18.58
C LYS A 3 1.63 19.08 17.57
N VAL A 4 1.86 18.36 16.46
CA VAL A 4 0.83 18.04 15.47
C VAL A 4 -0.05 16.92 16.02
N ARG A 5 -1.35 17.15 16.16
CA ARG A 5 -2.30 16.16 16.64
C ARG A 5 -2.76 15.26 15.48
N ALA A 6 -2.29 14.02 15.48
CA ALA A 6 -2.57 13.04 14.44
C ALA A 6 -3.63 12.01 14.87
N ALA A 7 -4.61 11.78 14.01
CA ALA A 7 -5.56 10.66 14.14
C ALA A 7 -5.21 9.55 13.17
N ILE A 8 -5.23 8.29 13.63
CA ILE A 8 -5.06 7.09 12.80
C ILE A 8 -6.45 6.63 12.37
N VAL A 9 -6.71 6.59 11.07
CA VAL A 9 -8.02 6.18 10.52
C VAL A 9 -7.91 4.81 9.88
N GLY A 10 -8.49 3.81 10.53
CA GLY A 10 -8.27 2.39 10.25
C GLY A 10 -7.13 1.81 11.08
N TYR A 11 -7.36 0.65 11.68
CA TYR A 11 -6.37 -0.01 12.52
C TYR A 11 -6.22 -1.48 12.11
N GLY A 12 -5.55 -1.68 11.01
CA GLY A 12 -4.97 -2.93 10.56
C GLY A 12 -3.44 -2.83 10.65
N ASN A 13 -2.71 -3.62 9.89
CA ASN A 13 -1.25 -3.62 9.93
C ASN A 13 -0.63 -2.24 9.67
N ILE A 14 -1.13 -1.50 8.66
CA ILE A 14 -0.65 -0.14 8.39
C ILE A 14 -0.91 0.78 9.58
N GLY A 15 -2.11 0.71 10.18
CA GLY A 15 -2.44 1.52 11.36
C GLY A 15 -1.55 1.21 12.56
N HIS A 16 -1.20 -0.06 12.75
CA HIS A 16 -0.25 -0.49 13.78
C HIS A 16 1.14 0.16 13.59
N TYR A 17 1.72 0.05 12.39
CA TYR A 17 3.02 0.67 12.11
C TYR A 17 2.98 2.21 12.13
N VAL A 18 1.86 2.82 11.76
CA VAL A 18 1.67 4.27 11.92
C VAL A 18 1.65 4.66 13.40
N LEU A 19 1.04 3.84 14.27
CA LEU A 19 1.07 4.07 15.71
C LEU A 19 2.52 4.07 16.22
N GLU A 20 3.31 3.05 15.88
CA GLU A 20 4.72 2.97 16.27
C GLU A 20 5.53 4.17 15.75
N ALA A 21 5.33 4.57 14.50
CA ALA A 21 6.01 5.71 13.90
C ALA A 21 5.66 7.03 14.63
N LEU A 22 4.40 7.24 14.97
CA LEU A 22 3.95 8.43 15.69
C LEU A 22 4.46 8.43 17.14
N GLN A 23 4.56 7.28 17.78
CA GLN A 23 5.16 7.15 19.12
C GLN A 23 6.65 7.54 19.13
N ALA A 24 7.36 7.23 18.04
CA ALA A 24 8.77 7.59 17.87
C ALA A 24 8.99 9.05 17.44
N ALA A 25 7.96 9.75 16.97
CA ALA A 25 8.05 11.11 16.45
C ALA A 25 7.76 12.16 17.56
N PRO A 26 8.76 12.92 18.03
CA PRO A 26 8.61 13.80 19.18
C PRO A 26 7.74 15.03 18.91
N ASP A 27 7.52 15.39 17.67
CA ASP A 27 6.74 16.51 17.18
C ASP A 27 5.26 16.19 16.95
N PHE A 28 4.88 14.91 17.12
CA PHE A 28 3.49 14.47 17.04
C PHE A 28 2.87 14.13 18.40
N GLU A 29 1.57 14.27 18.45
CA GLU A 29 0.69 13.76 19.51
C GLU A 29 -0.40 12.91 18.88
N ILE A 30 -0.61 11.71 19.40
CA ILE A 30 -1.66 10.81 18.90
C ILE A 30 -2.99 11.23 19.50
N ALA A 31 -3.86 11.84 18.68
CA ALA A 31 -5.20 12.24 19.09
C ALA A 31 -6.08 11.03 19.39
N GLY A 32 -5.91 9.94 18.64
CA GLY A 32 -6.62 8.69 18.80
C GLY A 32 -6.72 7.89 17.52
N VAL A 33 -7.52 6.83 17.59
CA VAL A 33 -7.73 5.87 16.49
C VAL A 33 -9.20 5.83 16.12
N VAL A 34 -9.51 6.00 14.84
CA VAL A 34 -10.86 5.86 14.28
C VAL A 34 -11.00 4.49 13.63
N ARG A 35 -11.94 3.67 14.12
CA ARG A 35 -12.21 2.34 13.55
C ARG A 35 -13.70 2.00 13.61
N ARG A 36 -14.19 1.19 12.66
CA ARG A 36 -15.61 0.82 12.57
C ARG A 36 -16.17 0.19 13.83
N ALA A 37 -15.39 -0.66 14.50
CA ALA A 37 -15.76 -1.28 15.77
C ALA A 37 -15.66 -0.31 16.96
N GLY A 38 -15.09 0.88 16.79
CA GLY A 38 -14.84 1.77 17.92
C GLY A 38 -13.97 1.10 18.96
N ALA A 39 -14.37 1.21 20.24
CA ALA A 39 -13.66 0.60 21.36
C ALA A 39 -13.92 -0.92 21.54
N GLU A 40 -14.83 -1.51 20.75
CA GLU A 40 -15.11 -2.95 20.83
C GLU A 40 -13.86 -3.75 20.39
N ASN A 41 -13.51 -4.78 21.16
CA ASN A 41 -12.31 -5.60 20.94
C ASN A 41 -11.04 -4.74 20.69
N LYS A 42 -10.86 -3.73 21.55
CA LYS A 42 -9.72 -2.82 21.49
C LYS A 42 -8.42 -3.59 21.72
N PRO A 43 -7.44 -3.52 20.77
CA PRO A 43 -6.13 -4.10 20.96
C PRO A 43 -5.41 -3.54 22.21
N GLU A 44 -4.58 -4.35 22.86
CA GLU A 44 -3.90 -3.97 24.09
C GLU A 44 -2.98 -2.76 23.90
N GLU A 45 -2.29 -2.67 22.78
CA GLU A 45 -1.41 -1.54 22.45
C GLU A 45 -2.16 -0.21 22.34
N LEU A 46 -3.47 -0.23 22.15
CA LEU A 46 -4.31 0.97 22.14
C LEU A 46 -4.84 1.35 23.54
N ALA A 47 -4.51 0.62 24.60
CA ALA A 47 -5.09 0.80 25.93
C ALA A 47 -5.09 2.27 26.39
N ASN A 48 -4.02 3.01 26.11
CA ASN A 48 -3.80 4.38 26.51
C ASN A 48 -4.29 5.44 25.50
N TYR A 49 -4.93 5.02 24.40
CA TYR A 49 -5.41 5.92 23.35
C TYR A 49 -6.93 5.92 23.25
N ALA A 50 -7.49 7.05 22.85
CA ALA A 50 -8.90 7.12 22.48
C ALA A 50 -9.16 6.28 21.23
N VAL A 51 -10.19 5.43 21.26
CA VAL A 51 -10.61 4.62 20.10
C VAL A 51 -12.09 4.87 19.87
N VAL A 52 -12.41 5.45 18.72
CA VAL A 52 -13.74 5.99 18.42
C VAL A 52 -14.26 5.50 17.07
N LYS A 53 -15.54 5.75 16.80
CA LYS A 53 -16.18 5.48 15.50
C LYS A 53 -16.16 6.69 14.57
N ASP A 54 -16.18 7.90 15.11
CA ASP A 54 -16.15 9.16 14.35
C ASP A 54 -14.98 10.04 14.82
N ILE A 55 -14.23 10.61 13.87
CA ILE A 55 -13.09 11.48 14.17
C ILE A 55 -13.46 12.70 15.02
N LYS A 56 -14.72 13.16 14.94
CA LYS A 56 -15.23 14.28 15.72
C LYS A 56 -15.20 14.03 17.24
N GLU A 57 -15.21 12.77 17.65
CA GLU A 57 -15.11 12.39 19.05
C GLU A 57 -13.70 12.61 19.64
N LEU A 58 -12.68 12.80 18.79
CA LEU A 58 -11.29 13.05 19.19
C LEU A 58 -10.98 14.51 19.51
N GLY A 59 -11.96 15.42 19.33
CA GLY A 59 -11.76 16.85 19.50
C GLY A 59 -10.89 17.45 18.39
N GLU A 60 -9.88 18.24 18.77
CA GLU A 60 -8.99 18.91 17.81
C GLU A 60 -8.03 17.89 17.16
N VAL A 61 -8.05 17.79 15.82
CA VAL A 61 -7.17 16.95 15.02
C VAL A 61 -6.58 17.79 13.90
N ASP A 62 -5.25 17.82 13.79
CA ASP A 62 -4.53 18.56 12.76
C ASP A 62 -4.38 17.74 11.47
N VAL A 63 -4.20 16.41 11.60
CA VAL A 63 -4.02 15.49 10.46
C VAL A 63 -4.64 14.13 10.72
N ALA A 64 -5.32 13.59 9.70
CA ALA A 64 -5.83 12.23 9.65
C ALA A 64 -4.94 11.37 8.73
N ILE A 65 -4.35 10.31 9.27
CA ILE A 65 -3.56 9.33 8.50
C ILE A 65 -4.48 8.18 8.13
N LEU A 66 -4.76 8.05 6.83
CA LEU A 66 -5.74 7.10 6.31
C LEU A 66 -5.11 5.73 6.08
N CYS A 67 -5.28 4.83 7.05
CA CYS A 67 -4.84 3.44 7.01
C CYS A 67 -5.99 2.51 6.59
N THR A 68 -6.79 2.96 5.64
CA THR A 68 -7.99 2.28 5.14
C THR A 68 -7.73 1.65 3.76
N PRO A 69 -8.56 0.68 3.33
CA PRO A 69 -8.46 0.17 1.96
C PRO A 69 -8.52 1.29 0.93
N THR A 70 -7.68 1.20 -0.09
CA THR A 70 -7.51 2.19 -1.17
C THR A 70 -8.83 2.74 -1.72
N ARG A 71 -9.83 1.87 -1.95
CA ARG A 71 -11.14 2.27 -2.48
C ARG A 71 -11.95 3.17 -1.54
N SER A 72 -11.58 3.26 -0.28
CA SER A 72 -12.24 4.10 0.72
C SER A 72 -11.56 5.46 0.91
N VAL A 73 -10.33 5.62 0.42
CA VAL A 73 -9.48 6.80 0.64
C VAL A 73 -10.17 8.08 0.20
N GLU A 74 -10.69 8.12 -1.03
CA GLU A 74 -11.33 9.33 -1.57
C GLU A 74 -12.48 9.82 -0.69
N LYS A 75 -13.32 8.90 -0.20
CA LYS A 75 -14.44 9.22 0.67
C LYS A 75 -13.98 9.87 1.97
N TYR A 76 -13.08 9.21 2.70
CA TYR A 76 -12.61 9.71 3.99
C TYR A 76 -11.77 10.98 3.84
N ALA A 77 -10.91 11.06 2.83
CA ALA A 77 -10.12 12.26 2.57
C ALA A 77 -11.02 13.48 2.30
N LYS A 78 -12.04 13.35 1.47
CA LYS A 78 -13.01 14.43 1.22
C LYS A 78 -13.72 14.87 2.49
N GLU A 79 -14.16 13.92 3.29
CA GLU A 79 -14.88 14.17 4.53
C GLU A 79 -14.02 14.98 5.52
N TYR A 80 -12.79 14.54 5.76
CA TYR A 80 -11.88 15.18 6.72
C TYR A 80 -11.34 16.52 6.22
N LEU A 81 -11.00 16.62 4.94
CA LEU A 81 -10.62 17.89 4.32
C LEU A 81 -11.75 18.92 4.43
N ALA A 82 -13.03 18.51 4.30
CA ALA A 82 -14.16 19.40 4.47
C ALA A 82 -14.32 19.92 5.90
N MET A 83 -13.75 19.23 6.88
CA MET A 83 -13.67 19.66 8.28
C MET A 83 -12.44 20.55 8.56
N GLY A 84 -11.58 20.80 7.56
CA GLY A 84 -10.31 21.52 7.72
C GLY A 84 -9.17 20.66 8.26
N ILE A 85 -9.35 19.33 8.36
CA ILE A 85 -8.34 18.39 8.81
C ILE A 85 -7.47 17.99 7.62
N ASN A 86 -6.15 18.08 7.77
CA ASN A 86 -5.21 17.61 6.75
C ASN A 86 -5.27 16.07 6.62
N THR A 87 -4.93 15.53 5.45
CA THR A 87 -4.95 14.07 5.24
C THR A 87 -3.65 13.56 4.65
N VAL A 88 -3.28 12.34 5.04
CA VAL A 88 -2.20 11.56 4.43
C VAL A 88 -2.76 10.18 4.10
N ASP A 89 -2.49 9.67 2.89
CA ASP A 89 -2.95 8.35 2.47
C ASP A 89 -1.90 7.60 1.65
N SER A 90 -2.11 6.31 1.45
CA SER A 90 -1.30 5.43 0.62
C SER A 90 -2.10 4.88 -0.58
N PHE A 91 -2.91 5.72 -1.21
CA PHE A 91 -3.68 5.35 -2.39
C PHE A 91 -2.78 4.81 -3.50
N ASP A 92 -3.10 3.63 -4.06
CA ASP A 92 -2.24 2.85 -4.94
C ASP A 92 -2.85 2.49 -6.31
N ILE A 93 -4.04 2.98 -6.63
CA ILE A 93 -4.63 2.80 -7.97
C ILE A 93 -3.99 3.81 -8.92
N HIS A 94 -2.88 3.41 -9.57
CA HIS A 94 -2.04 4.27 -10.40
C HIS A 94 -2.84 5.08 -11.44
N THR A 95 -3.77 4.45 -12.12
CA THR A 95 -4.62 5.10 -13.14
C THR A 95 -5.57 6.15 -12.57
N GLY A 96 -5.89 6.07 -11.27
CA GLY A 96 -6.81 6.98 -10.58
C GLY A 96 -6.14 8.16 -9.87
N ILE A 97 -4.80 8.17 -9.73
CA ILE A 97 -4.07 9.15 -8.90
C ILE A 97 -4.32 10.59 -9.36
N VAL A 98 -4.30 10.84 -10.67
CA VAL A 98 -4.47 12.20 -11.23
C VAL A 98 -5.85 12.75 -10.90
N ASP A 99 -6.89 11.94 -11.04
CA ASP A 99 -8.26 12.35 -10.79
C ASP A 99 -8.53 12.49 -9.27
N LEU A 100 -8.00 11.59 -8.44
CA LEU A 100 -8.02 11.74 -7.00
C LEU A 100 -7.37 13.06 -6.58
N ARG A 101 -6.17 13.36 -7.09
CA ARG A 101 -5.46 14.61 -6.80
C ARG A 101 -6.29 15.84 -7.15
N ARG A 102 -6.91 15.86 -8.33
CA ARG A 102 -7.76 16.98 -8.75
C ARG A 102 -8.95 17.17 -7.81
N THR A 103 -9.60 16.08 -7.47
CA THR A 103 -10.77 16.06 -6.60
C THR A 103 -10.43 16.54 -5.18
N LEU A 104 -9.38 15.99 -4.57
CA LEU A 104 -8.99 16.36 -3.21
C LEU A 104 -8.42 17.78 -3.15
N ASN A 105 -7.68 18.23 -4.19
CA ASN A 105 -7.17 19.59 -4.27
C ASN A 105 -8.29 20.65 -4.24
N ALA A 106 -9.40 20.40 -4.93
CA ALA A 106 -10.55 21.30 -4.90
C ALA A 106 -11.13 21.43 -3.47
N THR A 107 -11.31 20.30 -2.79
CA THR A 107 -11.81 20.26 -1.41
C THR A 107 -10.83 20.91 -0.44
N ALA A 108 -9.54 20.54 -0.51
CA ALA A 108 -8.49 21.04 0.37
C ALA A 108 -8.36 22.57 0.27
N LYS A 109 -8.30 23.12 -0.94
CA LYS A 109 -8.24 24.58 -1.16
C LYS A 109 -9.44 25.30 -0.55
N LYS A 110 -10.65 24.76 -0.74
CA LYS A 110 -11.89 25.36 -0.21
C LYS A 110 -11.86 25.42 1.31
N HIS A 111 -11.31 24.44 1.98
CA HIS A 111 -11.31 24.31 3.43
C HIS A 111 -9.97 24.63 4.10
N LYS A 112 -9.00 25.18 3.34
CA LYS A 112 -7.66 25.57 3.82
C LYS A 112 -6.89 24.42 4.47
N ALA A 113 -7.06 23.23 3.92
CA ALA A 113 -6.37 22.01 4.34
C ALA A 113 -5.39 21.52 3.27
N VAL A 114 -4.55 20.54 3.63
CA VAL A 114 -3.58 19.89 2.76
C VAL A 114 -3.88 18.40 2.68
N SER A 115 -3.74 17.81 1.50
CA SER A 115 -3.79 16.38 1.32
C SER A 115 -2.47 15.89 0.72
N ILE A 116 -1.81 14.95 1.40
CA ILE A 116 -0.67 14.19 0.88
C ILE A 116 -1.21 12.86 0.43
N ILE A 117 -1.23 12.64 -0.88
CA ILE A 117 -1.76 11.42 -1.48
C ILE A 117 -0.63 10.47 -1.87
N SER A 118 -0.95 9.17 -1.90
CA SER A 118 -0.03 8.14 -2.40
C SER A 118 1.32 8.13 -1.67
N ALA A 119 1.30 8.26 -0.35
CA ALA A 119 2.49 8.25 0.51
C ALA A 119 2.86 6.82 0.97
N GLY A 120 2.71 5.84 0.08
CA GLY A 120 3.13 4.46 0.31
C GLY A 120 4.55 4.19 -0.19
N TRP A 121 4.77 2.96 -0.67
CA TRP A 121 6.01 2.59 -1.35
C TRP A 121 5.91 2.89 -2.86
N ASP A 122 4.98 2.30 -3.56
CA ASP A 122 4.71 2.50 -4.98
C ASP A 122 3.18 2.61 -5.23
N PRO A 123 2.71 3.82 -5.44
CA PRO A 123 3.42 5.12 -5.48
C PRO A 123 3.84 5.64 -4.10
N GLY A 124 4.93 6.38 -4.07
CA GLY A 124 5.47 7.01 -2.84
C GLY A 124 6.99 7.05 -2.84
N SER A 125 7.64 6.33 -1.91
CA SER A 125 9.10 6.31 -1.74
C SER A 125 9.84 5.83 -2.98
N ASP A 126 9.30 4.88 -3.72
CA ASP A 126 9.82 4.41 -5.01
C ASP A 126 9.98 5.57 -6.01
N SER A 127 8.98 6.43 -6.11
CA SER A 127 9.00 7.62 -6.98
C SER A 127 10.09 8.61 -6.58
N ILE A 128 10.37 8.76 -5.27
CA ILE A 128 11.47 9.60 -4.76
C ILE A 128 12.80 9.01 -5.19
N VAL A 129 13.01 7.72 -4.99
CA VAL A 129 14.26 7.04 -5.40
C VAL A 129 14.48 7.17 -6.91
N ARG A 130 13.46 6.96 -7.72
CA ARG A 130 13.54 7.16 -9.19
C ARG A 130 13.96 8.58 -9.54
N THR A 131 13.34 9.58 -8.92
CA THR A 131 13.67 11.00 -9.15
C THR A 131 15.12 11.30 -8.79
N MET A 132 15.61 10.73 -7.68
CA MET A 132 17.02 10.89 -7.29
C MET A 132 17.96 10.26 -8.33
N LEU A 133 17.66 9.05 -8.81
CA LEU A 133 18.43 8.39 -9.86
C LEU A 133 18.42 9.19 -11.17
N GLU A 134 17.30 9.82 -11.51
CA GLU A 134 17.18 10.70 -12.68
C GLU A 134 17.98 11.99 -12.51
N ALA A 135 18.01 12.56 -11.33
CA ALA A 135 18.84 13.74 -11.05
C ALA A 135 20.33 13.45 -11.17
N ILE A 136 20.77 12.25 -10.74
CA ILE A 136 22.19 11.81 -10.85
C ILE A 136 22.57 11.52 -12.28
N ALA A 137 21.72 10.88 -13.06
CA ALA A 137 21.93 10.53 -14.45
C ALA A 137 20.72 10.95 -15.33
N PRO A 138 20.63 12.24 -15.71
CA PRO A 138 19.43 12.79 -16.35
C PRO A 138 19.09 12.11 -17.69
N LYS A 139 20.08 11.60 -18.41
CA LYS A 139 19.89 10.83 -19.65
C LYS A 139 19.99 9.34 -19.34
N GLY A 140 19.01 8.55 -19.75
CA GLY A 140 19.00 7.11 -19.53
C GLY A 140 17.61 6.56 -19.27
N ILE A 141 17.54 5.33 -18.80
CA ILE A 141 16.30 4.62 -18.53
C ILE A 141 16.35 3.99 -17.12
N THR A 142 15.23 4.02 -16.43
CA THR A 142 15.07 3.37 -15.13
C THR A 142 14.13 2.17 -15.27
N TYR A 143 14.55 1.04 -14.72
CA TYR A 143 13.74 -0.16 -14.58
C TYR A 143 13.44 -0.39 -13.10
N THR A 144 12.19 -0.71 -12.78
CA THR A 144 11.79 -1.21 -11.47
C THR A 144 11.40 -2.66 -11.60
N ASN A 145 12.07 -3.52 -10.86
CA ASN A 145 11.77 -4.94 -10.79
C ASN A 145 11.25 -5.26 -9.39
N PHE A 146 9.98 -5.59 -9.29
CA PHE A 146 9.36 -6.04 -8.05
C PHE A 146 9.56 -7.54 -7.88
N GLY A 147 9.98 -7.98 -6.71
CA GLY A 147 10.29 -9.37 -6.41
C GLY A 147 11.76 -9.74 -6.70
N PRO A 148 12.08 -11.04 -6.71
CA PRO A 148 11.14 -12.16 -6.54
C PRO A 148 10.54 -12.16 -5.13
N GLY A 149 9.25 -12.48 -5.03
CA GLY A 149 8.57 -12.57 -3.74
C GLY A 149 7.09 -12.20 -3.79
N MET A 150 6.47 -12.16 -2.63
CA MET A 150 5.03 -11.94 -2.50
C MET A 150 4.64 -10.54 -2.98
N SER A 151 3.54 -10.47 -3.72
CA SER A 151 2.84 -9.24 -4.06
C SER A 151 1.59 -9.09 -3.22
N MET A 152 1.55 -8.05 -2.40
CA MET A 152 0.45 -7.85 -1.44
C MET A 152 -0.87 -7.51 -2.13
N GLY A 153 -0.88 -6.52 -3.02
CA GLY A 153 -2.09 -6.09 -3.74
C GLY A 153 -2.69 -7.22 -4.57
N HIS A 154 -1.86 -7.95 -5.33
CA HIS A 154 -2.30 -9.10 -6.13
C HIS A 154 -2.80 -10.25 -5.25
N THR A 155 -2.18 -10.51 -4.10
CA THR A 155 -2.64 -11.53 -3.15
C THR A 155 -4.04 -11.18 -2.61
N VAL A 156 -4.27 -9.91 -2.26
CA VAL A 156 -5.60 -9.45 -1.80
C VAL A 156 -6.63 -9.55 -2.93
N ALA A 157 -6.27 -9.20 -4.16
CA ALA A 157 -7.16 -9.34 -5.31
C ALA A 157 -7.59 -10.81 -5.53
N VAL A 158 -6.63 -11.75 -5.48
CA VAL A 158 -6.94 -13.18 -5.61
C VAL A 158 -7.86 -13.68 -4.49
N LYS A 159 -7.60 -13.27 -3.24
CA LYS A 159 -8.45 -13.65 -2.09
C LYS A 159 -9.90 -13.16 -2.20
N ALA A 160 -10.14 -12.11 -2.99
CA ALA A 160 -11.48 -11.57 -3.23
C ALA A 160 -12.27 -12.34 -4.31
N ILE A 161 -11.61 -13.24 -5.06
CA ILE A 161 -12.25 -14.04 -6.10
C ILE A 161 -13.04 -15.18 -5.45
N ASP A 162 -14.28 -15.36 -5.92
CA ASP A 162 -15.14 -16.41 -5.38
C ASP A 162 -14.53 -17.81 -5.64
N GLY A 163 -14.67 -18.68 -4.65
CA GLY A 163 -14.06 -20.02 -4.66
C GLY A 163 -12.63 -20.08 -4.10
N VAL A 164 -11.96 -18.95 -3.91
CA VAL A 164 -10.64 -18.92 -3.26
C VAL A 164 -10.80 -18.98 -1.74
N LYS A 165 -10.19 -19.98 -1.11
CA LYS A 165 -10.11 -20.13 0.36
C LYS A 165 -8.91 -19.39 0.91
N ALA A 166 -7.74 -19.60 0.32
CA ALA A 166 -6.49 -18.90 0.65
C ALA A 166 -5.68 -18.66 -0.62
N ALA A 167 -4.85 -17.62 -0.64
CA ALA A 167 -4.04 -17.30 -1.79
C ALA A 167 -2.73 -16.60 -1.42
N LEU A 168 -1.73 -16.80 -2.28
CA LEU A 168 -0.47 -16.09 -2.35
C LEU A 168 -0.17 -15.79 -3.82
N SER A 169 0.03 -14.53 -4.17
CA SER A 169 0.55 -14.13 -5.48
C SER A 169 1.99 -13.69 -5.36
N MET A 170 2.87 -14.32 -6.13
CA MET A 170 4.26 -13.94 -6.23
C MET A 170 4.52 -13.15 -7.50
N THR A 171 5.34 -12.11 -7.38
CA THR A 171 5.91 -11.38 -8.49
C THR A 171 7.31 -11.91 -8.78
N ILE A 172 7.54 -12.30 -10.02
CA ILE A 172 8.84 -12.73 -10.50
C ILE A 172 9.28 -11.79 -11.62
N PRO A 173 10.32 -10.97 -11.39
CA PRO A 173 10.82 -10.06 -12.41
C PRO A 173 11.47 -10.86 -13.55
N THR A 174 11.24 -10.43 -14.79
CA THR A 174 11.85 -11.00 -15.97
C THR A 174 12.97 -10.12 -16.56
N GLY A 175 13.36 -9.06 -15.80
CA GLY A 175 14.55 -8.25 -16.05
C GLY A 175 14.27 -6.79 -16.36
N THR A 176 13.37 -6.40 -17.17
CA THR A 176 13.25 -5.03 -17.71
C THR A 176 11.99 -4.29 -17.21
N GLY A 177 11.61 -4.50 -15.95
CA GLY A 177 10.37 -3.97 -15.40
C GLY A 177 9.14 -4.77 -15.82
N ILE A 178 9.32 -5.90 -16.51
CA ILE A 178 8.26 -6.84 -16.84
C ILE A 178 8.25 -7.96 -15.79
N HIS A 179 7.06 -8.39 -15.42
CA HIS A 179 6.86 -9.35 -14.34
C HIS A 179 5.99 -10.51 -14.80
N ARG A 180 6.27 -11.67 -14.21
CA ARG A 180 5.44 -12.87 -14.28
C ARG A 180 4.75 -13.04 -12.93
N ARG A 181 3.51 -13.52 -12.92
CA ARG A 181 2.76 -13.82 -11.69
C ARG A 181 2.68 -15.33 -11.47
N MET A 182 3.13 -15.75 -10.31
CA MET A 182 2.92 -17.12 -9.82
C MET A 182 1.90 -17.06 -8.71
N VAL A 183 0.70 -17.59 -8.95
CA VAL A 183 -0.41 -17.53 -8.00
C VAL A 183 -0.67 -18.92 -7.42
N TYR A 184 -0.57 -19.03 -6.12
CA TYR A 184 -0.87 -20.26 -5.37
C TYR A 184 -2.18 -20.08 -4.64
N ILE A 185 -3.09 -21.05 -4.77
CA ILE A 185 -4.43 -20.98 -4.16
C ILE A 185 -4.80 -22.27 -3.45
N GLU A 186 -5.58 -22.12 -2.37
CA GLU A 186 -6.46 -23.16 -1.84
C GLU A 186 -7.89 -22.84 -2.29
N LEU A 187 -8.65 -23.87 -2.60
CA LEU A 187 -10.06 -23.72 -3.00
C LEU A 187 -10.99 -23.96 -1.82
N LYS A 188 -12.13 -23.30 -1.86
CA LYS A 188 -13.30 -23.67 -1.05
C LYS A 188 -13.93 -24.94 -1.62
N ASP A 189 -14.63 -25.68 -0.77
CA ASP A 189 -15.35 -26.89 -1.19
C ASP A 189 -16.38 -26.59 -2.28
N GLY A 190 -16.46 -27.48 -3.27
CA GLY A 190 -17.42 -27.40 -4.39
C GLY A 190 -16.98 -26.55 -5.58
N TYR A 191 -15.83 -25.89 -5.51
CA TYR A 191 -15.30 -25.10 -6.63
C TYR A 191 -14.30 -25.90 -7.48
N LYS A 192 -14.28 -25.62 -8.79
CA LYS A 192 -13.34 -26.23 -9.74
C LYS A 192 -12.17 -25.32 -10.01
N PHE A 193 -10.99 -25.92 -10.04
CA PHE A 193 -9.73 -25.19 -10.23
C PHE A 193 -9.71 -24.38 -11.54
N GLU A 194 -10.17 -24.99 -12.63
CA GLU A 194 -10.15 -24.38 -13.96
C GLU A 194 -10.99 -23.10 -14.02
N GLU A 195 -12.16 -23.11 -13.37
CA GLU A 195 -13.07 -21.96 -13.32
C GLU A 195 -12.47 -20.81 -12.51
N VAL A 196 -11.93 -21.12 -11.33
CA VAL A 196 -11.28 -20.13 -10.45
C VAL A 196 -9.99 -19.59 -11.08
N ALA A 197 -9.18 -20.45 -11.69
CA ALA A 197 -7.96 -20.02 -12.37
C ALA A 197 -8.26 -19.12 -13.58
N ALA A 198 -9.34 -19.38 -14.32
CA ALA A 198 -9.78 -18.52 -15.41
C ALA A 198 -10.24 -17.14 -14.88
N ALA A 199 -10.98 -17.11 -13.78
CA ALA A 199 -11.43 -15.88 -13.15
C ALA A 199 -10.24 -15.02 -12.65
N ILE A 200 -9.22 -15.66 -12.05
CA ILE A 200 -7.98 -14.97 -11.63
C ILE A 200 -7.29 -14.32 -12.84
N LYS A 201 -7.11 -15.05 -13.93
CA LYS A 201 -6.42 -14.53 -15.13
C LYS A 201 -7.19 -13.41 -15.83
N ALA A 202 -8.52 -13.36 -15.67
CA ALA A 202 -9.37 -12.33 -16.24
C ALA A 202 -9.47 -11.05 -15.36
N ASP A 203 -9.00 -11.12 -14.11
CA ASP A 203 -9.03 -9.98 -13.20
C ASP A 203 -8.11 -8.85 -13.69
N PRO A 204 -8.50 -7.56 -13.54
CA PRO A 204 -7.71 -6.40 -13.96
C PRO A 204 -6.28 -6.35 -13.40
N TYR A 205 -6.00 -6.99 -12.28
CA TYR A 205 -4.65 -7.10 -11.71
C TYR A 205 -3.75 -8.09 -12.46
N PHE A 206 -4.32 -9.00 -13.26
CA PHE A 206 -3.58 -10.11 -13.87
C PHE A 206 -3.67 -10.15 -15.40
N VAL A 207 -4.67 -9.51 -15.99
CA VAL A 207 -4.99 -9.61 -17.42
C VAL A 207 -3.84 -9.20 -18.34
N ASN A 208 -2.95 -8.34 -17.88
CA ASN A 208 -1.80 -7.84 -18.66
C ASN A 208 -0.48 -8.56 -18.35
N ASP A 209 -0.49 -9.49 -17.38
CA ASP A 209 0.72 -10.20 -16.94
C ASP A 209 0.67 -11.67 -17.33
N GLU A 210 1.83 -12.26 -17.62
CA GLU A 210 1.97 -13.71 -17.73
C GLU A 210 1.65 -14.33 -16.35
N THR A 211 0.47 -14.96 -16.23
CA THR A 211 -0.04 -15.47 -14.96
C THR A 211 -0.20 -16.97 -14.94
N HIS A 212 0.49 -17.61 -14.00
CA HIS A 212 0.40 -19.04 -13.73
C HIS A 212 -0.29 -19.28 -12.39
N VAL A 213 -1.41 -20.01 -12.41
CA VAL A 213 -2.16 -20.37 -11.20
C VAL A 213 -1.87 -21.84 -10.84
N LYS A 214 -1.61 -22.12 -9.57
CA LYS A 214 -1.35 -23.44 -9.03
C LYS A 214 -2.22 -23.73 -7.80
N LEU A 215 -2.83 -24.89 -7.78
CA LEU A 215 -3.50 -25.42 -6.60
C LEU A 215 -2.45 -25.98 -5.64
N VAL A 216 -2.55 -25.63 -4.37
CA VAL A 216 -1.66 -26.11 -3.31
C VAL A 216 -2.46 -26.61 -2.12
N PRO A 217 -1.93 -27.58 -1.34
CA PRO A 217 -2.61 -28.09 -0.16
C PRO A 217 -2.62 -27.09 0.99
N SER A 218 -1.64 -26.17 1.06
CA SER A 218 -1.56 -25.11 2.05
C SER A 218 -0.80 -23.92 1.49
N VAL A 219 -1.41 -22.74 1.53
CA VAL A 219 -0.76 -21.47 1.21
C VAL A 219 0.13 -21.03 2.36
N ASP A 220 -0.22 -21.33 3.60
CA ASP A 220 0.56 -20.94 4.78
C ASP A 220 2.00 -21.47 4.75
N ALA A 221 2.20 -22.64 4.15
CA ALA A 221 3.53 -23.21 3.94
C ALA A 221 4.44 -22.39 2.98
N LEU A 222 3.87 -21.43 2.26
CA LEU A 222 4.56 -20.59 1.27
C LEU A 222 4.73 -19.14 1.72
N LEU A 223 4.20 -18.76 2.87
CA LEU A 223 4.16 -17.36 3.32
C LEU A 223 5.54 -16.79 3.70
N ASP A 224 6.57 -17.62 3.81
CA ASP A 224 7.94 -17.22 4.15
C ASP A 224 8.77 -16.74 2.94
N MET A 225 8.11 -16.37 1.87
CA MET A 225 8.78 -16.07 0.58
C MET A 225 9.37 -14.67 0.48
N GLY A 226 9.17 -13.81 1.46
CA GLY A 226 9.68 -12.44 1.44
C GLY A 226 9.15 -11.58 0.30
N HIS A 227 9.74 -10.41 0.15
CA HIS A 227 9.45 -9.44 -0.90
C HIS A 227 10.71 -8.65 -1.21
N GLY A 228 10.78 -8.01 -2.36
CA GLY A 228 11.92 -7.17 -2.70
C GLY A 228 11.63 -6.23 -3.85
N VAL A 229 12.45 -5.20 -3.97
CA VAL A 229 12.43 -4.26 -5.09
C VAL A 229 13.87 -3.99 -5.53
N ASN A 230 14.10 -4.05 -6.82
CA ASN A 230 15.33 -3.59 -7.44
C ASN A 230 15.02 -2.47 -8.43
N LEU A 231 15.63 -1.31 -8.22
CA LEU A 231 15.60 -0.19 -9.16
C LEU A 231 16.96 -0.11 -9.85
N THR A 232 16.96 -0.21 -11.15
CA THR A 232 18.18 -0.10 -11.97
C THR A 232 18.05 1.09 -12.90
N ARG A 233 18.98 2.05 -12.82
CA ARG A 233 19.10 3.10 -13.82
C ARG A 233 20.35 2.92 -14.67
N LYS A 234 20.13 2.71 -15.95
CA LYS A 234 21.18 2.76 -16.98
C LYS A 234 21.25 4.18 -17.52
N GLY A 235 22.28 4.91 -17.08
CA GLY A 235 22.53 6.28 -17.49
C GLY A 235 23.46 6.34 -18.71
N VAL A 236 23.20 7.29 -19.58
CA VAL A 236 24.02 7.61 -20.76
C VAL A 236 24.53 9.05 -20.71
N SER A 237 24.67 9.59 -19.50
CA SER A 237 25.26 10.91 -19.25
C SER A 237 26.78 10.80 -19.21
N GLY A 238 27.47 11.89 -19.58
CA GLY A 238 28.91 11.92 -19.61
C GLY A 238 29.55 11.26 -20.85
N LYS A 239 30.88 11.26 -20.91
CA LYS A 239 31.62 10.83 -22.08
C LYS A 239 31.57 9.31 -22.37
N THR A 240 31.56 8.51 -21.33
CA THR A 240 31.51 7.05 -21.44
C THR A 240 30.15 6.49 -21.79
N GLN A 241 29.08 7.24 -21.54
CA GLN A 241 27.69 6.84 -21.73
C GLN A 241 27.34 5.49 -21.09
N ASN A 242 28.05 5.12 -20.04
CA ASN A 242 27.97 3.83 -19.37
C ASN A 242 27.89 4.02 -17.86
N GLN A 243 26.75 4.42 -17.38
CA GLN A 243 26.47 4.58 -15.96
C GLN A 243 25.46 3.54 -15.51
N LEU A 244 25.72 2.93 -14.37
CA LEU A 244 24.82 1.99 -13.75
C LEU A 244 24.62 2.40 -12.29
N PHE A 245 23.37 2.61 -11.91
CA PHE A 245 22.97 2.85 -10.54
C PHE A 245 21.93 1.80 -10.15
N GLU A 246 22.10 1.21 -8.99
CA GLU A 246 21.22 0.18 -8.48
C GLU A 246 20.79 0.52 -7.06
N PHE A 247 19.51 0.37 -6.80
CA PHE A 247 18.93 0.42 -5.47
C PHE A 247 18.21 -0.90 -5.22
N ASN A 248 18.62 -1.60 -4.18
CA ASN A 248 18.04 -2.89 -3.80
C ASN A 248 17.42 -2.77 -2.41
N MET A 249 16.17 -3.16 -2.27
CA MET A 249 15.46 -3.23 -1.01
C MET A 249 14.87 -4.64 -0.86
N PRO A 250 15.63 -5.58 -0.29
CA PRO A 250 15.07 -6.86 0.13
C PRO A 250 14.24 -6.65 1.41
N VAL A 251 13.05 -7.23 1.46
CA VAL A 251 12.17 -7.15 2.62
C VAL A 251 11.78 -8.55 3.04
N SER A 252 12.01 -8.89 4.31
CA SER A 252 11.53 -10.16 4.85
C SER A 252 10.03 -10.07 5.15
N TYR A 253 9.33 -11.19 5.02
CA TYR A 253 7.89 -11.27 5.23
C TYR A 253 7.46 -10.85 6.65
N THR A 254 8.29 -11.06 7.65
CA THR A 254 8.03 -10.71 9.05
C THR A 254 7.74 -9.22 9.29
N HIS A 255 8.14 -8.36 8.35
CA HIS A 255 7.91 -6.91 8.43
C HIS A 255 6.78 -6.41 7.53
N LEU A 256 6.20 -7.27 6.69
CA LEU A 256 5.12 -6.95 5.75
C LEU A 256 3.91 -7.83 6.01
N THR A 257 3.31 -7.69 7.17
CA THR A 257 2.04 -8.36 7.41
C THR A 257 0.96 -7.69 6.55
N LEU A 258 0.30 -8.51 5.71
CA LEU A 258 -0.85 -8.09 4.93
C LEU A 258 -1.94 -7.53 5.84
N PRO A 259 -2.65 -6.47 5.43
CA PRO A 259 -3.89 -6.13 6.08
C PRO A 259 -4.83 -7.32 5.95
N THR A 260 -4.93 -8.12 6.99
CA THR A 260 -6.01 -9.08 7.12
C THR A 260 -7.27 -8.27 7.38
N ASN A 261 -8.07 -8.09 6.32
CA ASN A 261 -9.44 -7.68 6.49
C ASN A 261 -10.17 -8.84 7.16
N SER A 262 -10.29 -8.81 8.46
CA SER A 262 -11.32 -9.51 9.21
C SER A 262 -12.51 -8.58 9.39
#